data_3fc7a1b6140c3b9688cfae67f290b5bc
#
_entry.id   3fc7a1b6140c3b9688cfae67f290b5bc
#
_cell.length_a   1.000
_cell.length_b   1.000
_cell.length_c   1.000
_cell.angle_alpha   90.00
_cell.angle_beta   90.00
_cell.angle_gamma   90.00
#
_symmetry.space_group_name_H-M   'P 1'
#
loop_
_entity.id
_entity.type
_entity.pdbx_description
1 polymer ?
#
loop_
_entity_poly.entity_id
_entity_poly.type
_entity_poly.pdbx_seq_one_letter_code
_entity_poly.pdbx_strand_id
1 'polypeptide(L)'
;MAELRKDPILGDCVIVAPERAARPFDYGQHGAAASAICPFCKGNETATPEAVLTIPNDDSTDEWAVRVIPNRYPAVASSAPELSTADHFKRTPAVGY
;
A
#
# COMPACT_ATOMS: atom_id res chain seq x y z
N MET A 1 -12.74 -0.85 -4.12
CA MET A 1 -12.03 -0.70 -5.39
C MET A 1 -11.45 0.70 -5.47
N ALA A 2 -10.18 0.81 -5.82
CA ALA A 2 -9.52 2.11 -5.95
C ALA A 2 -9.92 2.80 -7.27
N GLU A 3 -10.30 4.05 -7.20
CA GLU A 3 -10.70 4.85 -8.35
C GLU A 3 -10.02 6.22 -8.34
N LEU A 4 -9.79 6.75 -9.52
CA LEU A 4 -9.31 8.10 -9.74
C LEU A 4 -10.53 9.00 -10.02
N ARG A 5 -10.72 10.03 -9.22
CA ARG A 5 -11.77 11.02 -9.42
C ARG A 5 -11.19 12.36 -9.82
N LYS A 6 -11.77 12.94 -10.86
CA LYS A 6 -11.37 14.27 -11.33
C LYS A 6 -12.35 15.33 -10.83
N ASP A 7 -11.82 16.38 -10.21
CA ASP A 7 -12.61 17.58 -9.85
C ASP A 7 -13.09 18.26 -11.13
N PRO A 8 -14.41 18.46 -11.30
CA PRO A 8 -14.97 19.10 -12.49
C PRO A 8 -14.67 20.60 -12.58
N ILE A 9 -14.30 21.24 -11.48
CA ILE A 9 -14.06 22.70 -11.40
C ILE A 9 -12.57 23.01 -11.61
N LEU A 10 -11.70 22.41 -10.80
CA LEU A 10 -10.26 22.70 -10.80
C LEU A 10 -9.48 21.74 -11.72
N GLY A 11 -10.05 20.59 -12.05
CA GLY A 11 -9.39 19.57 -12.86
C GLY A 11 -8.39 18.70 -12.12
N ASP A 12 -8.27 18.88 -10.81
CA ASP A 12 -7.39 18.07 -9.97
C ASP A 12 -7.89 16.62 -9.89
N CYS A 13 -6.95 15.68 -9.76
CA CYS A 13 -7.26 14.26 -9.63
C CYS A 13 -6.92 13.76 -8.23
N VAL A 14 -7.83 12.99 -7.64
CA VAL A 14 -7.63 12.34 -6.35
C VAL A 14 -7.86 10.84 -6.47
N ILE A 15 -7.07 10.06 -5.73
CA ILE A 15 -7.25 8.60 -5.62
C ILE A 15 -8.16 8.34 -4.43
N VAL A 16 -9.25 7.61 -4.68
CA VAL A 16 -10.17 7.14 -3.64
C VAL A 16 -10.01 5.63 -3.54
N ALA A 17 -9.47 5.17 -2.42
CA ALA A 17 -9.21 3.76 -2.14
C ALA A 17 -9.90 3.34 -0.84
N PRO A 18 -11.20 2.93 -0.89
CA PRO A 18 -11.98 2.59 0.30
C PRO A 18 -11.37 1.46 1.13
N GLU A 19 -10.71 0.52 0.48
CA GLU A 19 -10.07 -0.63 1.13
C GLU A 19 -8.97 -0.21 2.12
N ARG A 20 -8.38 0.97 1.92
CA ARG A 20 -7.40 1.53 2.85
C ARG A 20 -8.00 1.98 4.18
N ALA A 21 -9.32 2.03 4.30
CA ALA A 21 -9.98 2.29 5.59
C ALA A 21 -9.66 1.22 6.64
N ALA A 22 -9.31 0.01 6.21
CA ALA A 22 -8.87 -1.06 7.10
C ALA A 22 -7.42 -0.89 7.61
N ARG A 23 -6.68 0.10 7.10
CA ARG A 23 -5.32 0.39 7.55
C ARG A 23 -5.34 0.87 9.00
N PRO A 24 -4.47 0.33 9.88
CA PRO A 24 -4.33 0.86 11.23
C PRO A 24 -3.94 2.35 11.22
N PHE A 25 -4.63 3.15 12.02
CA PHE A 25 -4.34 4.56 12.20
C PHE A 25 -3.49 4.74 13.46
N ASP A 26 -2.20 4.95 13.29
CA ASP A 26 -1.26 5.21 14.39
C ASP A 26 -1.01 6.72 14.60
N TYR A 27 -1.93 7.55 14.13
CA TYR A 27 -1.82 8.99 14.30
C TYR A 27 -2.10 9.39 15.75
N GLY A 28 -1.10 9.93 16.42
CA GLY A 28 -1.25 10.55 17.74
C GLY A 28 -0.61 9.81 18.92
N GLN A 29 0.04 8.68 18.70
CA GLN A 29 0.84 8.02 19.73
C GLN A 29 2.31 8.49 19.68
N HIS A 30 2.51 9.80 19.77
CA HIS A 30 3.84 10.34 20.04
C HIS A 30 4.19 10.07 21.50
N GLY A 31 4.96 9.00 21.74
CA GLY A 31 5.41 8.63 23.08
C GLY A 31 5.08 7.22 23.54
N ALA A 32 4.42 6.43 22.74
CA ALA A 32 4.31 5.00 23.03
C ALA A 32 5.71 4.37 22.96
N ALA A 33 6.13 3.82 24.07
CA ALA A 33 7.36 3.09 24.20
C ALA A 33 7.52 2.07 23.05
N ALA A 34 8.73 1.91 22.57
CA ALA A 34 9.16 1.03 21.50
C ALA A 34 8.94 -0.49 21.81
N SER A 35 7.75 -0.86 22.22
CA SER A 35 7.37 -2.27 22.43
C SER A 35 6.56 -2.87 21.30
N ALA A 36 6.17 -2.07 20.31
CA ALA A 36 5.51 -2.59 19.13
C ALA A 36 6.51 -3.35 18.28
N ILE A 37 6.21 -4.62 18.00
CA ILE A 37 6.97 -5.47 17.08
C ILE A 37 6.97 -4.80 15.70
N CYS A 38 8.14 -4.40 15.22
CA CYS A 38 8.26 -3.83 13.89
C CYS A 38 8.10 -4.93 12.84
N PRO A 39 7.09 -4.85 11.96
CA PRO A 39 6.87 -5.88 10.94
C PRO A 39 7.96 -5.90 9.87
N PHE A 40 8.75 -4.85 9.74
CA PHE A 40 9.84 -4.74 8.77
C PHE A 40 11.20 -5.16 9.31
N CYS A 41 11.30 -5.43 10.60
CA CYS A 41 12.54 -5.89 11.20
C CYS A 41 12.79 -7.37 10.86
N LYS A 42 14.06 -7.74 10.78
CA LYS A 42 14.48 -9.14 10.62
C LYS A 42 13.89 -10.00 11.74
N GLY A 43 13.42 -11.20 11.37
CA GLY A 43 12.73 -12.11 12.28
C GLY A 43 11.20 -11.96 12.28
N ASN A 44 10.66 -10.88 11.71
CA ASN A 44 9.23 -10.60 11.65
C ASN A 44 8.65 -10.70 10.22
N GLU A 45 9.28 -11.47 9.35
CA GLU A 45 8.91 -11.61 7.94
C GLU A 45 7.46 -12.11 7.76
N THR A 46 6.95 -12.89 8.71
CA THR A 46 5.56 -13.38 8.69
C THR A 46 4.51 -12.29 8.93
N ALA A 47 4.92 -11.13 9.49
CA ALA A 47 4.03 -9.99 9.71
C ALA A 47 3.77 -9.16 8.45
N THR A 48 4.50 -9.42 7.37
CA THR A 48 4.38 -8.75 6.08
C THR A 48 3.94 -9.74 5.00
N PRO A 49 3.41 -9.26 3.85
CA PRO A 49 3.19 -10.13 2.70
C PRO A 49 4.48 -10.80 2.22
N GLU A 50 4.35 -11.85 1.42
CA GLU A 50 5.49 -12.55 0.84
C GLU A 50 6.32 -11.58 -0.03
N ALA A 51 7.66 -11.70 0.09
CA ALA A 51 8.56 -10.84 -0.66
C ALA A 51 8.56 -11.19 -2.15
N VAL A 52 8.51 -10.16 -3.00
CA VAL A 52 8.65 -10.31 -4.46
C VAL A 52 10.12 -10.35 -4.88
N LEU A 53 11.00 -9.80 -4.06
CA LEU A 53 12.44 -9.82 -4.25
C LEU A 53 13.13 -9.80 -2.89
N THR A 54 14.17 -10.62 -2.75
CA THR A 54 15.03 -10.64 -1.57
C THR A 54 16.48 -10.65 -2.03
N ILE A 55 17.28 -9.71 -1.53
CA ILE A 55 18.72 -9.64 -1.78
C ILE A 55 19.43 -10.13 -0.52
N PRO A 56 20.25 -11.18 -0.60
CA PRO A 56 20.98 -11.70 0.56
C PRO A 56 22.05 -10.72 1.04
N ASN A 57 22.45 -10.86 2.29
CA ASN A 57 23.58 -10.15 2.83
C ASN A 57 24.88 -10.88 2.45
N ASP A 58 25.87 -10.15 1.95
CA ASP A 58 27.16 -10.72 1.51
C ASP A 58 27.93 -11.40 2.65
N ASP A 59 27.71 -10.95 3.89
CA ASP A 59 28.40 -11.45 5.08
C ASP A 59 27.71 -12.64 5.76
N SER A 60 26.49 -12.98 5.34
CA SER A 60 25.68 -14.03 5.98
C SER A 60 24.79 -14.71 4.96
N THR A 61 24.84 -16.04 4.90
CA THR A 61 24.05 -16.85 3.97
C THR A 61 22.56 -16.95 4.34
N ASP A 62 22.21 -16.63 5.56
CA ASP A 62 20.84 -16.82 6.07
C ASP A 62 20.07 -15.50 6.29
N GLU A 63 20.72 -14.35 6.09
CA GLU A 63 20.10 -13.05 6.29
C GLU A 63 19.97 -12.27 4.97
N TRP A 64 18.85 -11.57 4.82
CA TRP A 64 18.64 -10.65 3.72
C TRP A 64 19.20 -9.26 4.05
N ALA A 65 19.74 -8.57 3.04
CA ALA A 65 20.12 -7.17 3.13
C ALA A 65 18.99 -6.27 2.69
N VAL A 66 18.25 -6.66 1.63
CA VAL A 66 17.10 -5.92 1.10
C VAL A 66 15.95 -6.89 0.89
N ARG A 67 14.77 -6.46 1.26
CA ARG A 67 13.54 -7.21 1.06
C ARG A 67 12.48 -6.31 0.46
N VAL A 68 11.97 -6.66 -0.71
CA VAL A 68 10.91 -5.94 -1.42
C VAL A 68 9.60 -6.69 -1.22
N ILE A 69 8.66 -6.03 -0.60
CA ILE A 69 7.33 -6.59 -0.30
C ILE A 69 6.23 -5.76 -0.95
N PRO A 70 5.13 -6.37 -1.39
CA PRO A 70 3.98 -5.61 -1.87
C PRO A 70 3.32 -4.84 -0.71
N ASN A 71 2.71 -3.71 -1.04
CA ASN A 71 1.96 -2.96 -0.03
C ASN A 71 0.69 -3.73 0.38
N ARG A 72 0.53 -3.98 1.66
CA ARG A 72 -0.66 -4.65 2.20
C ARG A 72 -1.95 -3.85 1.99
N TYR A 73 -1.84 -2.53 1.93
CA TYR A 73 -2.96 -1.60 1.73
C TYR A 73 -2.68 -0.67 0.54
N PRO A 74 -2.66 -1.21 -0.68
CA PRO A 74 -2.29 -0.44 -1.86
C PRO A 74 -3.33 0.66 -2.16
N ALA A 75 -2.85 1.80 -2.67
CA ALA A 75 -3.73 2.87 -3.13
C ALA A 75 -4.23 2.63 -4.56
N VAL A 76 -3.52 1.81 -5.31
CA VAL A 76 -3.84 1.44 -6.70
C VAL A 76 -3.83 -0.07 -6.84
N ALA A 77 -4.58 -0.59 -7.80
CA ALA A 77 -4.64 -2.02 -8.07
C ALA A 77 -3.85 -2.36 -9.34
N SER A 78 -3.32 -3.58 -9.43
CA SER A 78 -2.60 -4.06 -10.62
C SER A 78 -3.52 -4.32 -11.83
N SER A 79 -4.83 -4.43 -11.60
CA SER A 79 -5.83 -4.63 -12.63
C SER A 79 -7.07 -3.79 -12.35
N ALA A 80 -7.74 -3.34 -13.41
CA ALA A 80 -8.96 -2.57 -13.31
C ALA A 80 -10.18 -3.45 -13.62
N PRO A 81 -11.21 -3.46 -12.76
CA PRO A 81 -12.54 -3.85 -13.18
C PRO A 81 -13.17 -2.75 -14.03
N GLU A 82 -14.09 -3.13 -14.89
CA GLU A 82 -14.87 -2.14 -15.67
C GLU A 82 -15.69 -1.26 -14.74
N LEU A 83 -15.44 0.04 -14.78
CA LEU A 83 -16.30 1.03 -14.12
C LEU A 83 -17.44 1.39 -15.05
N SER A 84 -18.66 1.42 -14.50
CA SER A 84 -19.82 1.93 -15.21
C SER A 84 -19.60 3.41 -15.59
N THR A 85 -19.75 3.72 -16.87
CA THR A 85 -19.58 5.06 -17.44
C THR A 85 -20.73 6.01 -17.17
N ALA A 86 -21.72 5.61 -16.36
CA ALA A 86 -22.97 6.34 -16.16
C ALA A 86 -22.90 7.53 -15.19
N ASP A 87 -21.72 7.90 -14.71
CA ASP A 87 -21.57 8.94 -13.68
C ASP A 87 -21.18 10.30 -14.29
N HIS A 88 -21.83 11.36 -13.82
CA HIS A 88 -21.51 12.75 -14.16
C HIS A 88 -20.09 13.18 -13.75
N PHE A 89 -19.47 12.43 -12.85
CA PHE A 89 -18.09 12.61 -12.44
C PHE A 89 -17.21 11.63 -13.23
N LYS A 90 -16.17 12.15 -13.86
CA LYS A 90 -15.18 11.30 -14.53
C LYS A 90 -14.44 10.45 -13.49
N ARG A 91 -14.86 9.18 -13.40
CA ARG A 91 -14.19 8.16 -12.59
C ARG A 91 -13.42 7.24 -13.53
N THR A 92 -12.20 6.97 -13.18
CA THR A 92 -11.38 5.99 -13.86
C THR A 92 -10.78 5.03 -12.83
N PRO A 93 -10.55 3.75 -13.18
CA PRO A 93 -9.87 2.83 -12.27
C PRO A 93 -8.48 3.37 -11.94
N ALA A 94 -8.10 3.32 -10.65
CA ALA A 94 -6.74 3.63 -10.24
C ALA A 94 -5.88 2.37 -10.37
N VAL A 95 -5.13 2.29 -11.45
CA VAL A 95 -4.25 1.17 -11.77
C VAL A 95 -2.79 1.59 -11.68
N GLY A 96 -1.96 0.76 -11.07
CA GLY A 96 -0.53 0.98 -10.92
C GLY A 96 0.16 -0.13 -10.14
N TYR A 97 1.46 0.01 -10.01
CA TYR A 97 2.34 -0.91 -9.28
C TYR A 97 3.01 -0.19 -8.10
#